data_16f9715752bfbfaeb62509e3c5b3016f
#
_entry.id   16f9715752bfbfaeb62509e3c5b3016f
#
_cell.length_a   1.000
_cell.length_b   1.000
_cell.length_c   1.000
_cell.angle_alpha   90.00
_cell.angle_beta   90.00
_cell.angle_gamma   90.00
#
_symmetry.space_group_name_H-M   'P 1'
#
loop_
_entity.id
_entity.type
_entity.pdbx_description
1 polymer ?
#
loop_
_entity_poly.entity_id
_entity_poly.type
_entity_poly.pdbx_seq_one_letter_code
_entity_poly.pdbx_strand_id
1 'polypeptide(L)'
;TNGELLSAEKYVQATWASHIDLETGRPVKTELADYDEAEKLIFPGALGGHNWMPMSYNPKTGLVYIPAQELYMPMKRDEEYEYDEKGWNTAGDLTVMAPPKNLLQLMLLARSIRGRLSAWDPVQQKEVWNQYLTLPWNGGTLSTDGNLVFQGTSDGELVAYDARTGEKKWSKDLKNGIVAAPITYSIDGKQYVTVLVGYGGVFALQAGLPPKNSGGPINGRIVTFALDGDLKLPERPRNIEMPKPPTPIEDQASIARGEDLYHWECHMCHG
;
A
#
# COMPACT_ATOMS: atom_id res chain seq x y z
N THR A 1 -23.56 6.64 -20.78
CA THR A 1 -22.63 5.63 -20.25
C THR A 1 -22.88 4.30 -20.94
N ASN A 2 -22.20 4.10 -22.03
CA ASN A 2 -22.29 2.93 -22.90
C ASN A 2 -21.11 1.98 -22.77
N GLY A 3 -20.14 2.29 -21.87
CA GLY A 3 -18.92 1.50 -21.69
C GLY A 3 -17.82 1.80 -22.71
N GLU A 4 -17.93 2.87 -23.49
CA GLU A 4 -16.91 3.32 -24.44
C GLU A 4 -15.65 3.78 -23.67
N LEU A 5 -14.47 3.28 -24.07
CA LEU A 5 -13.19 3.70 -23.57
C LEU A 5 -12.79 5.03 -24.21
N LEU A 6 -12.77 6.11 -23.43
CA LEU A 6 -12.47 7.46 -23.94
C LEU A 6 -10.99 7.79 -23.87
N SER A 7 -10.29 7.33 -22.84
CA SER A 7 -8.88 7.62 -22.60
C SER A 7 -8.28 6.62 -21.62
N ALA A 8 -6.96 6.44 -21.67
CA ALA A 8 -6.21 5.59 -20.77
C ALA A 8 -4.75 6.05 -20.71
N GLU A 9 -4.43 6.93 -19.76
CA GLU A 9 -3.10 7.46 -19.56
C GLU A 9 -2.45 6.92 -18.30
N LYS A 10 -1.12 6.89 -18.27
CA LYS A 10 -0.34 6.36 -17.16
C LYS A 10 -0.26 7.38 -16.03
N TYR A 11 -0.78 7.06 -14.85
CA TYR A 11 -0.57 7.86 -13.64
C TYR A 11 0.71 7.44 -12.86
N VAL A 12 1.28 6.27 -13.17
CA VAL A 12 2.63 5.84 -12.78
C VAL A 12 3.37 5.34 -14.02
N GLN A 13 4.69 5.29 -13.95
CA GLN A 13 5.48 4.68 -15.03
C GLN A 13 5.03 3.21 -15.22
N ALA A 14 4.92 2.77 -16.47
CA ALA A 14 4.72 1.37 -16.81
C ALA A 14 5.75 0.95 -17.86
N THR A 15 6.56 -0.06 -17.55
CA THR A 15 7.63 -0.51 -18.46
C THR A 15 7.21 -1.68 -19.33
N TRP A 16 6.27 -2.51 -18.88
CA TRP A 16 5.79 -3.70 -19.58
C TRP A 16 4.76 -3.41 -20.69
N ALA A 17 4.20 -2.18 -20.72
CA ALA A 17 3.29 -1.73 -21.77
C ALA A 17 3.63 -0.29 -22.17
N SER A 18 3.59 -0.01 -23.47
CA SER A 18 3.79 1.34 -24.01
C SER A 18 2.57 2.24 -23.81
N HIS A 19 1.38 1.72 -24.09
CA HIS A 19 0.08 2.41 -23.95
C HIS A 19 -1.06 1.40 -23.96
N ILE A 20 -2.29 1.87 -23.79
CA ILE A 20 -3.52 1.11 -24.03
C ILE A 20 -4.03 1.47 -25.42
N ASP A 21 -4.25 0.46 -26.25
CA ASP A 21 -4.96 0.61 -27.53
C ASP A 21 -6.43 0.94 -27.22
N LEU A 22 -6.89 2.11 -27.64
CA LEU A 22 -8.23 2.61 -27.32
C LEU A 22 -9.34 1.88 -28.07
N GLU A 23 -9.04 1.22 -29.23
CA GLU A 23 -10.02 0.45 -29.98
C GLU A 23 -10.30 -0.90 -29.31
N THR A 24 -9.26 -1.55 -28.84
CA THR A 24 -9.35 -2.90 -28.24
C THR A 24 -9.44 -2.88 -26.72
N GLY A 25 -9.06 -1.79 -26.06
CA GLY A 25 -8.90 -1.68 -24.61
C GLY A 25 -7.75 -2.52 -24.05
N ARG A 26 -6.83 -2.98 -24.91
CA ARG A 26 -5.73 -3.87 -24.51
C ARG A 26 -4.40 -3.12 -24.39
N PRO A 27 -3.52 -3.51 -23.44
CA PRO A 27 -2.18 -2.95 -23.37
C PRO A 27 -1.33 -3.39 -24.56
N VAL A 28 -0.63 -2.45 -25.18
CA VAL A 28 0.41 -2.72 -26.17
C VAL A 28 1.69 -3.06 -25.42
N LYS A 29 2.01 -4.35 -25.36
CA LYS A 29 3.14 -4.90 -24.61
C LYS A 29 4.47 -4.44 -25.18
N THR A 30 5.46 -4.26 -24.30
CA THR A 30 6.88 -4.10 -24.63
C THR A 30 7.61 -5.44 -24.48
N GLU A 31 8.88 -5.48 -24.85
CA GLU A 31 9.75 -6.65 -24.62
C GLU A 31 9.91 -7.01 -23.12
N LEU A 32 9.65 -6.04 -22.22
CA LEU A 32 9.70 -6.27 -20.77
C LEU A 32 8.48 -7.02 -20.23
N ALA A 33 7.42 -7.16 -21.03
CA ALA A 33 6.25 -7.94 -20.64
C ALA A 33 6.47 -9.46 -20.76
N ASP A 34 7.50 -9.85 -21.45
CA ASP A 34 7.88 -11.26 -21.64
C ASP A 34 9.11 -11.57 -20.77
N TYR A 35 8.90 -12.38 -19.72
CA TYR A 35 9.92 -12.82 -18.78
C TYR A 35 10.02 -14.35 -18.72
N ASP A 36 9.57 -15.04 -19.77
CA ASP A 36 9.60 -16.50 -19.85
C ASP A 36 11.04 -17.03 -19.95
N GLU A 37 11.90 -16.36 -20.74
CA GLU A 37 13.26 -16.83 -20.98
C GLU A 37 14.31 -16.19 -20.06
N ALA A 38 14.06 -14.98 -19.55
CA ALA A 38 15.02 -14.24 -18.74
C ALA A 38 14.34 -13.35 -17.70
N GLU A 39 15.03 -13.14 -16.58
CA GLU A 39 14.61 -12.17 -15.58
C GLU A 39 14.45 -10.77 -16.19
N LYS A 40 13.32 -10.11 -15.91
CA LYS A 40 13.02 -8.73 -16.28
C LYS A 40 12.66 -7.92 -15.05
N LEU A 41 13.18 -6.71 -14.98
CA LEU A 41 12.76 -5.74 -13.98
C LEU A 41 11.53 -4.97 -14.48
N ILE A 42 10.38 -5.22 -13.88
CA ILE A 42 9.08 -4.71 -14.32
C ILE A 42 8.61 -3.58 -13.40
N PHE A 43 8.01 -2.56 -13.97
CA PHE A 43 7.38 -1.47 -13.26
C PHE A 43 6.02 -1.13 -13.88
N PRO A 44 4.94 -0.94 -13.10
CA PRO A 44 4.85 -1.37 -11.70
C PRO A 44 4.93 -2.90 -11.61
N GLY A 45 5.43 -3.39 -10.48
CA GLY A 45 5.45 -4.82 -10.18
C GLY A 45 4.04 -5.38 -9.92
N ALA A 46 3.96 -6.63 -9.42
CA ALA A 46 2.69 -7.34 -9.21
C ALA A 46 1.72 -6.65 -8.24
N LEU A 47 2.21 -5.77 -7.36
CA LEU A 47 1.37 -4.97 -6.46
C LEU A 47 0.69 -3.78 -7.16
N GLY A 48 1.02 -3.52 -8.43
CA GLY A 48 0.44 -2.41 -9.21
C GLY A 48 0.99 -1.04 -8.85
N GLY A 49 0.54 0.00 -9.57
CA GLY A 49 0.81 1.40 -9.25
C GLY A 49 -0.15 1.98 -8.21
N HIS A 50 -1.20 1.25 -7.89
CA HIS A 50 -2.21 1.50 -6.87
C HIS A 50 -2.79 0.14 -6.46
N ASN A 51 -3.24 0.03 -5.23
CA ASN A 51 -3.81 -1.21 -4.70
C ASN A 51 -5.15 -0.93 -4.01
N TRP A 52 -5.51 -1.65 -2.95
CA TRP A 52 -6.81 -1.57 -2.27
C TRP A 52 -7.06 -0.26 -1.50
N MET A 53 -6.05 0.59 -1.28
CA MET A 53 -6.21 1.85 -0.54
C MET A 53 -7.16 2.80 -1.28
N PRO A 54 -8.29 3.24 -0.68
CA PRO A 54 -9.28 4.01 -1.42
C PRO A 54 -8.76 5.37 -1.88
N MET A 55 -9.10 5.71 -3.11
CA MET A 55 -8.94 7.04 -3.71
C MET A 55 -10.09 7.95 -3.25
N SER A 56 -9.93 9.24 -3.38
CA SER A 56 -11.01 10.20 -3.18
C SER A 56 -11.08 11.21 -4.34
N TYR A 57 -12.28 11.68 -4.63
CA TYR A 57 -12.54 12.71 -5.63
C TYR A 57 -13.06 13.98 -4.95
N ASN A 58 -12.60 15.15 -5.40
CA ASN A 58 -13.13 16.42 -4.93
C ASN A 58 -13.79 17.18 -6.11
N PRO A 59 -15.11 17.37 -6.08
CA PRO A 59 -15.82 18.02 -7.18
C PRO A 59 -15.48 19.52 -7.35
N LYS A 60 -14.96 20.20 -6.29
CA LYS A 60 -14.53 21.59 -6.36
C LYS A 60 -13.20 21.78 -7.08
N THR A 61 -12.32 20.78 -7.05
CA THR A 61 -11.05 20.80 -7.77
C THR A 61 -11.10 20.05 -9.08
N GLY A 62 -12.06 19.12 -9.23
CA GLY A 62 -12.13 18.20 -10.35
C GLY A 62 -11.05 17.10 -10.32
N LEU A 63 -10.33 16.95 -9.20
CA LEU A 63 -9.19 16.05 -9.08
C LEU A 63 -9.53 14.77 -8.32
N VAL A 64 -8.90 13.68 -8.74
CA VAL A 64 -8.84 12.40 -8.03
C VAL A 64 -7.51 12.30 -7.30
N TYR A 65 -7.54 11.95 -6.01
CA TYR A 65 -6.33 11.78 -5.19
C TYR A 65 -6.04 10.30 -5.05
N ILE A 66 -4.91 9.89 -5.62
CA ILE A 66 -4.53 8.48 -5.78
C ILE A 66 -3.36 8.17 -4.86
N PRO A 67 -3.54 7.24 -3.88
CA PRO A 67 -2.42 6.68 -3.12
C PRO A 67 -1.63 5.76 -4.05
N ALA A 68 -0.70 6.32 -4.80
CA ALA A 68 0.12 5.61 -5.75
C ALA A 68 1.39 5.05 -5.10
N GLN A 69 1.95 4.02 -5.73
CA GLN A 69 3.19 3.40 -5.31
C GLN A 69 4.11 3.18 -6.50
N GLU A 70 5.39 3.39 -6.25
CA GLU A 70 6.45 3.13 -7.21
C GLU A 70 7.29 1.96 -6.66
N LEU A 71 7.04 0.77 -7.22
CA LEU A 71 7.68 -0.47 -6.80
C LEU A 71 8.05 -1.29 -8.03
N TYR A 72 9.37 -1.39 -8.28
CA TYR A 72 9.92 -2.32 -9.26
C TYR A 72 9.90 -3.74 -8.70
N MET A 73 9.65 -4.70 -9.57
CA MET A 73 9.69 -6.10 -9.20
C MET A 73 10.45 -6.89 -10.27
N PRO A 74 11.49 -7.66 -9.88
CA PRO A 74 12.08 -8.63 -10.78
C PRO A 74 11.07 -9.77 -10.99
N MET A 75 10.88 -10.14 -12.24
CA MET A 75 9.98 -11.20 -12.66
C MET A 75 10.75 -12.19 -13.55
N LYS A 76 10.60 -13.46 -13.27
CA LYS A 76 11.11 -14.57 -14.05
C LYS A 76 10.12 -15.72 -13.97
N ARG A 77 9.95 -16.46 -15.04
CA ARG A 77 9.19 -17.70 -15.01
C ARG A 77 9.95 -18.76 -14.22
N ASP A 78 9.23 -19.53 -13.44
CA ASP A 78 9.73 -20.76 -12.82
C ASP A 78 9.69 -21.88 -13.87
N GLU A 79 10.86 -22.34 -14.29
CA GLU A 79 11.00 -23.40 -15.30
C GLU A 79 10.62 -24.78 -14.74
N GLU A 80 10.69 -24.93 -13.41
CA GLU A 80 10.36 -26.18 -12.72
C GLU A 80 8.94 -26.12 -12.10
N TYR A 81 8.14 -25.12 -12.48
CA TYR A 81 6.80 -24.95 -11.92
C TYR A 81 5.92 -26.17 -12.17
N GLU A 82 5.45 -26.73 -11.08
CA GLU A 82 4.39 -27.72 -11.05
C GLU A 82 3.19 -27.17 -10.27
N TYR A 83 1.98 -27.44 -10.77
CA TYR A 83 0.76 -27.01 -10.07
C TYR A 83 0.65 -27.73 -8.72
N ASP A 84 0.56 -26.96 -7.65
CA ASP A 84 0.29 -27.44 -6.30
C ASP A 84 -1.14 -27.04 -5.89
N GLU A 85 -2.00 -28.03 -5.63
CA GLU A 85 -3.38 -27.79 -5.21
C GLU A 85 -3.45 -26.95 -3.92
N LYS A 86 -2.41 -26.99 -3.08
CA LYS A 86 -2.30 -26.29 -1.79
C LYS A 86 -1.39 -25.06 -1.82
N GLY A 87 -0.72 -24.81 -2.97
CA GLY A 87 0.31 -23.79 -3.09
C GLY A 87 -0.16 -22.52 -3.81
N TRP A 88 0.73 -21.55 -3.81
CA TRP A 88 0.59 -20.34 -4.61
C TRP A 88 1.01 -20.57 -6.05
N ASN A 89 0.04 -20.74 -6.91
CA ASN A 89 0.24 -21.10 -8.32
C ASN A 89 0.49 -19.87 -9.18
N THR A 90 1.58 -19.15 -8.97
CA THR A 90 1.95 -17.95 -9.73
C THR A 90 2.81 -18.26 -10.95
N ALA A 91 3.40 -19.47 -11.02
CA ALA A 91 4.40 -19.86 -12.00
C ALA A 91 5.60 -18.90 -12.11
N GLY A 92 5.80 -18.07 -11.10
CA GLY A 92 6.93 -17.13 -11.00
C GLY A 92 8.02 -17.64 -10.08
N ASP A 93 9.27 -17.51 -10.52
CA ASP A 93 10.44 -17.79 -9.68
C ASP A 93 10.58 -16.71 -8.60
N LEU A 94 10.11 -17.00 -7.39
CA LEU A 94 10.16 -16.07 -6.27
C LEU A 94 11.58 -15.82 -5.74
N THR A 95 12.57 -16.64 -6.12
CA THR A 95 13.96 -16.48 -5.69
C THR A 95 14.60 -15.21 -6.25
N VAL A 96 14.11 -14.72 -7.40
CA VAL A 96 14.58 -13.46 -8.00
C VAL A 96 14.18 -12.24 -7.19
N MET A 97 13.21 -12.37 -6.27
CA MET A 97 12.79 -11.29 -5.37
C MET A 97 13.71 -11.11 -4.15
N ALA A 98 14.70 -11.99 -3.97
CA ALA A 98 15.64 -11.88 -2.87
C ALA A 98 16.41 -10.54 -2.92
N PRO A 99 16.58 -9.84 -1.78
CA PRO A 99 17.31 -8.58 -1.76
C PRO A 99 18.74 -8.73 -2.32
N PRO A 100 19.24 -7.75 -3.10
CA PRO A 100 20.60 -7.77 -3.58
C PRO A 100 21.60 -7.88 -2.42
N LYS A 101 22.61 -8.76 -2.57
CA LYS A 101 23.69 -8.91 -1.57
C LYS A 101 24.67 -7.73 -1.59
N ASN A 102 24.73 -7.01 -2.68
CA ASN A 102 25.59 -5.83 -2.83
C ASN A 102 24.93 -4.60 -2.20
N LEU A 103 25.61 -3.95 -1.28
CA LEU A 103 25.11 -2.79 -0.54
C LEU A 103 24.70 -1.64 -1.47
N LEU A 104 25.48 -1.37 -2.51
CA LEU A 104 25.16 -0.29 -3.47
C LEU A 104 23.86 -0.58 -4.22
N GLN A 105 23.68 -1.81 -4.70
CA GLN A 105 22.46 -2.24 -5.37
C GLN A 105 21.25 -2.17 -4.42
N LEU A 106 21.42 -2.60 -3.16
CA LEU A 106 20.40 -2.48 -2.13
C LEU A 106 20.01 -1.02 -1.87
N MET A 107 20.98 -0.11 -1.80
CA MET A 107 20.71 1.31 -1.63
C MET A 107 20.00 1.93 -2.84
N LEU A 108 20.35 1.52 -4.06
CA LEU A 108 19.67 1.97 -5.28
C LEU A 108 18.24 1.45 -5.33
N LEU A 109 18.03 0.18 -5.00
CA LEU A 109 16.69 -0.42 -4.90
C LEU A 109 15.83 0.31 -3.86
N ALA A 110 16.37 0.53 -2.66
CA ALA A 110 15.66 1.25 -1.60
C ALA A 110 15.25 2.68 -2.00
N ARG A 111 16.03 3.35 -2.85
CA ARG A 111 15.69 4.68 -3.38
C ARG A 111 14.64 4.67 -4.48
N SER A 112 14.50 3.56 -5.19
CA SER A 112 13.50 3.39 -6.24
C SER A 112 12.13 2.95 -5.73
N ILE A 113 12.06 2.51 -4.46
CA ILE A 113 10.84 2.06 -3.80
C ILE A 113 10.28 3.20 -2.96
N ARG A 114 9.15 3.77 -3.36
CA ARG A 114 8.52 4.89 -2.64
C ARG A 114 7.02 4.95 -2.85
N GLY A 115 6.33 5.64 -1.96
CA GLY A 115 4.95 6.03 -2.14
C GLY A 115 4.80 7.39 -2.81
N ARG A 116 3.62 7.64 -3.33
CA ARG A 116 3.25 8.93 -3.90
C ARG A 116 1.76 9.19 -3.70
N LEU A 117 1.42 10.34 -3.17
CA LEU A 117 0.07 10.89 -3.31
C LEU A 117 0.03 11.67 -4.60
N SER A 118 -0.76 11.22 -5.56
CA SER A 118 -0.92 11.87 -6.87
C SER A 118 -2.29 12.52 -6.94
N ALA A 119 -2.36 13.79 -7.32
CA ALA A 119 -3.60 14.47 -7.69
C ALA A 119 -3.74 14.45 -9.21
N TRP A 120 -4.69 13.70 -9.68
CA TRP A 120 -4.92 13.39 -11.09
C TRP A 120 -6.13 14.13 -11.63
N ASP A 121 -5.97 14.82 -12.76
CA ASP A 121 -7.09 15.37 -13.52
C ASP A 121 -7.62 14.27 -14.46
N PRO A 122 -8.81 13.71 -14.20
CA PRO A 122 -9.35 12.62 -15.01
C PRO A 122 -9.85 13.07 -16.38
N VAL A 123 -10.06 14.37 -16.58
CA VAL A 123 -10.50 14.93 -17.87
C VAL A 123 -9.28 15.19 -18.77
N GLN A 124 -8.23 15.82 -18.22
CA GLN A 124 -7.01 16.10 -18.96
C GLN A 124 -6.03 14.92 -18.97
N GLN A 125 -6.34 13.87 -18.20
CA GLN A 125 -5.53 12.66 -18.08
C GLN A 125 -4.06 12.96 -17.71
N LYS A 126 -3.86 13.83 -16.70
CA LYS A 126 -2.53 14.20 -16.25
C LYS A 126 -2.46 14.45 -14.75
N GLU A 127 -1.27 14.27 -14.21
CA GLU A 127 -0.94 14.67 -12.85
C GLU A 127 -0.86 16.20 -12.73
N VAL A 128 -1.56 16.77 -11.75
CA VAL A 128 -1.56 18.20 -11.44
C VAL A 128 -0.51 18.52 -10.38
N TRP A 129 -0.46 17.70 -9.34
CA TRP A 129 0.57 17.77 -8.30
C TRP A 129 0.78 16.38 -7.67
N ASN A 130 1.91 16.22 -6.99
CA ASN A 130 2.18 15.02 -6.21
C ASN A 130 2.96 15.34 -4.93
N GLN A 131 2.94 14.38 -4.00
CA GLN A 131 3.78 14.34 -2.82
C GLN A 131 4.43 12.97 -2.71
N TYR A 132 5.75 12.92 -2.71
CA TYR A 132 6.49 11.68 -2.50
C TYR A 132 6.51 11.31 -1.02
N LEU A 133 6.36 10.02 -0.75
CA LEU A 133 6.31 9.42 0.57
C LEU A 133 7.45 8.40 0.70
N THR A 134 7.96 8.21 1.90
CA THR A 134 9.16 7.39 2.16
C THR A 134 8.99 5.94 1.76
N LEU A 135 7.85 5.34 2.07
CA LEU A 135 7.54 3.95 1.77
C LEU A 135 6.34 3.85 0.79
N PRO A 136 6.22 2.77 0.03
CA PRO A 136 5.18 2.66 -0.99
C PRO A 136 3.78 2.40 -0.43
N TRP A 137 3.66 1.81 0.77
CA TRP A 137 2.39 1.33 1.30
C TRP A 137 1.79 2.31 2.30
N ASN A 138 1.09 3.33 1.78
CA ASN A 138 0.46 4.39 2.56
C ASN A 138 -1.05 4.22 2.63
N GLY A 139 -1.70 5.02 3.47
CA GLY A 139 -3.14 4.98 3.66
C GLY A 139 -3.94 5.49 2.47
N GLY A 140 -5.22 5.15 2.45
CA GLY A 140 -6.17 5.74 1.53
C GLY A 140 -6.40 7.23 1.81
N THR A 141 -7.11 7.90 0.91
CA THR A 141 -7.36 9.34 0.96
C THR A 141 -8.78 9.68 1.37
N LEU A 142 -8.94 10.83 2.00
CA LEU A 142 -10.21 11.48 2.28
C LEU A 142 -10.15 12.92 1.77
N SER A 143 -10.97 13.30 0.80
CA SER A 143 -11.15 14.70 0.43
C SER A 143 -12.34 15.32 1.15
N THR A 144 -12.24 16.61 1.47
CA THR A 144 -13.30 17.34 2.18
C THR A 144 -13.78 18.54 1.38
N ASP A 145 -14.99 19.01 1.69
CA ASP A 145 -15.56 20.22 1.09
C ASP A 145 -14.74 21.48 1.41
N GLY A 146 -13.96 21.47 2.50
CA GLY A 146 -13.02 22.52 2.88
C GLY A 146 -11.72 22.55 2.06
N ASN A 147 -11.64 21.84 0.94
CA ASN A 147 -10.45 21.71 0.09
C ASN A 147 -9.21 21.12 0.79
N LEU A 148 -9.41 20.20 1.69
CA LEU A 148 -8.32 19.40 2.28
C LEU A 148 -8.38 17.97 1.77
N VAL A 149 -7.20 17.39 1.60
CA VAL A 149 -7.01 15.95 1.39
C VAL A 149 -6.23 15.38 2.55
N PHE A 150 -6.82 14.43 3.25
CA PHE A 150 -6.17 13.71 4.34
C PHE A 150 -5.63 12.38 3.83
N GLN A 151 -4.41 12.04 4.27
CA GLN A 151 -3.80 10.73 4.04
C GLN A 151 -2.98 10.33 5.26
N GLY A 152 -3.08 9.07 5.65
CA GLY A 152 -2.13 8.44 6.57
C GLY A 152 -0.87 7.99 5.83
N THR A 153 0.29 8.06 6.49
CA THR A 153 1.55 7.58 5.93
C THR A 153 2.06 6.34 6.65
N SER A 154 2.85 5.55 5.95
CA SER A 154 3.57 4.40 6.55
C SER A 154 4.52 4.82 7.66
N ASP A 155 5.05 6.06 7.62
CA ASP A 155 5.91 6.62 8.66
C ASP A 155 5.14 7.04 9.93
N GLY A 156 3.81 7.03 9.90
CA GLY A 156 2.96 7.28 11.06
C GLY A 156 2.42 8.69 11.17
N GLU A 157 2.52 9.50 10.14
CA GLU A 157 1.86 10.80 10.10
C GLU A 157 0.46 10.72 9.50
N LEU A 158 -0.52 11.35 10.13
CA LEU A 158 -1.74 11.78 9.44
C LEU A 158 -1.49 13.19 8.92
N VAL A 159 -1.62 13.37 7.61
CA VAL A 159 -1.31 14.63 6.92
C VAL A 159 -2.56 15.18 6.26
N ALA A 160 -2.75 16.51 6.35
CA ALA A 160 -3.73 17.24 5.56
C ALA A 160 -3.00 18.13 4.54
N TYR A 161 -3.34 17.95 3.28
CA TYR A 161 -2.82 18.70 2.15
C TYR A 161 -3.89 19.64 1.60
N ASP A 162 -3.48 20.79 1.06
CA ASP A 162 -4.35 21.61 0.21
C ASP A 162 -4.71 20.80 -1.05
N ALA A 163 -6.00 20.65 -1.32
CA ALA A 163 -6.49 19.82 -2.41
C ALA A 163 -6.09 20.31 -3.81
N ARG A 164 -5.82 21.62 -3.99
CA ARG A 164 -5.46 22.20 -5.29
C ARG A 164 -3.97 22.16 -5.57
N THR A 165 -3.16 22.31 -4.51
CA THR A 165 -1.71 22.56 -4.65
C THR A 165 -0.83 21.45 -4.10
N GLY A 166 -1.39 20.55 -3.27
CA GLY A 166 -0.63 19.53 -2.56
C GLY A 166 0.22 20.09 -1.40
N GLU A 167 0.11 21.38 -1.08
CA GLU A 167 0.85 21.97 0.04
C GLU A 167 0.43 21.33 1.37
N LYS A 168 1.39 20.88 2.16
CA LYS A 168 1.14 20.32 3.49
C LYS A 168 0.65 21.41 4.43
N LYS A 169 -0.62 21.38 4.83
CA LYS A 169 -1.24 22.36 5.73
C LYS A 169 -1.14 21.96 7.20
N TRP A 170 -1.17 20.68 7.48
CA TRP A 170 -1.11 20.15 8.84
C TRP A 170 -0.62 18.70 8.83
N SER A 171 0.03 18.30 9.90
CA SER A 171 0.30 16.88 10.17
C SER A 171 0.39 16.58 11.64
N LYS A 172 0.15 15.31 11.99
CA LYS A 172 0.30 14.77 13.32
C LYS A 172 0.96 13.40 13.26
N ASP A 173 2.09 13.28 13.96
CA ASP A 173 2.73 11.99 14.19
C ASP A 173 1.92 11.16 15.20
N LEU A 174 1.41 10.00 14.77
CA LEU A 174 0.60 9.07 15.56
C LEU A 174 1.41 7.86 16.06
N LYS A 175 2.73 7.89 15.81
CA LYS A 175 3.71 6.91 16.34
C LYS A 175 3.50 5.49 15.82
N ASN A 176 2.73 5.29 14.76
CA ASN A 176 2.61 4.03 14.05
C ASN A 176 2.13 4.29 12.62
N GLY A 177 2.51 3.42 11.69
CA GLY A 177 2.07 3.52 10.31
C GLY A 177 0.55 3.54 10.19
N ILE A 178 0.05 4.20 9.16
CA ILE A 178 -1.37 4.38 8.89
C ILE A 178 -1.65 3.92 7.47
N VAL A 179 -2.31 2.78 7.34
CA VAL A 179 -2.69 2.19 6.04
C VAL A 179 -4.18 2.37 5.75
N ALA A 180 -4.99 2.55 6.80
CA ALA A 180 -6.41 2.82 6.66
C ALA A 180 -6.67 4.22 6.10
N ALA A 181 -7.78 4.37 5.37
CA ALA A 181 -8.28 5.68 4.98
C ALA A 181 -8.92 6.41 6.19
N PRO A 182 -8.73 7.73 6.32
CA PRO A 182 -9.48 8.53 7.27
C PRO A 182 -10.96 8.61 6.86
N ILE A 183 -11.82 8.82 7.85
CA ILE A 183 -13.23 9.16 7.64
C ILE A 183 -13.54 10.51 8.29
N THR A 184 -14.55 11.20 7.80
CA THR A 184 -15.07 12.41 8.44
C THR A 184 -16.58 12.32 8.67
N TYR A 185 -17.02 12.91 9.77
CA TYR A 185 -18.43 12.98 10.17
C TYR A 185 -18.69 14.18 11.07
N SER A 186 -19.95 14.52 11.30
CA SER A 186 -20.33 15.59 12.21
C SER A 186 -21.28 15.07 13.29
N ILE A 187 -21.07 15.53 14.53
CA ILE A 187 -21.96 15.31 15.66
C ILE A 187 -22.25 16.69 16.27
N ASP A 188 -23.52 17.04 16.40
CA ASP A 188 -23.98 18.32 16.95
C ASP A 188 -23.31 19.54 16.29
N GLY A 189 -23.13 19.49 14.97
CA GLY A 189 -22.50 20.55 14.18
C GLY A 189 -20.96 20.64 14.29
N LYS A 190 -20.34 19.80 15.08
CA LYS A 190 -18.88 19.70 15.20
C LYS A 190 -18.34 18.61 14.29
N GLN A 191 -17.36 18.96 13.45
CA GLN A 191 -16.70 18.02 12.53
C GLN A 191 -15.60 17.24 13.25
N TYR A 192 -15.53 15.95 12.90
CA TYR A 192 -14.49 15.02 13.35
C TYR A 192 -13.81 14.37 12.16
N VAL A 193 -12.53 14.07 12.32
CA VAL A 193 -11.77 13.20 11.41
C VAL A 193 -11.22 12.04 12.22
N THR A 194 -11.55 10.82 11.81
CA THR A 194 -11.13 9.61 12.53
C THR A 194 -10.30 8.73 11.61
N VAL A 195 -9.24 8.14 12.16
CA VAL A 195 -8.38 7.21 11.44
C VAL A 195 -7.99 6.02 12.32
N LEU A 196 -7.89 4.84 11.69
CA LEU A 196 -7.32 3.65 12.31
C LEU A 196 -5.80 3.70 12.12
N VAL A 197 -5.08 3.70 13.23
CA VAL A 197 -3.61 3.77 13.27
C VAL A 197 -3.07 2.37 13.53
N GLY A 198 -2.31 1.85 12.61
CA GLY A 198 -1.69 0.54 12.68
C GLY A 198 -1.07 0.19 11.32
N TYR A 199 0.17 -0.28 11.34
CA TYR A 199 0.85 -0.75 10.14
C TYR A 199 0.65 -2.27 10.05
N GLY A 200 -0.50 -2.67 9.58
CA GLY A 200 -0.88 -4.06 9.38
C GLY A 200 -0.92 -4.43 7.90
N GLY A 201 -1.21 -5.69 7.65
CA GLY A 201 -1.38 -6.26 6.32
C GLY A 201 -0.12 -6.94 5.78
N VAL A 202 -0.33 -7.70 4.72
CA VAL A 202 0.65 -8.59 4.10
C VAL A 202 1.94 -7.88 3.71
N PHE A 203 1.85 -6.65 3.19
CA PHE A 203 3.05 -5.92 2.76
C PHE A 203 4.04 -5.65 3.91
N ALA A 204 3.54 -5.29 5.08
CA ALA A 204 4.38 -5.04 6.25
C ALA A 204 5.13 -6.31 6.71
N LEU A 205 4.47 -7.46 6.58
CA LEU A 205 5.03 -8.75 6.95
C LEU A 205 6.04 -9.26 5.91
N GLN A 206 5.72 -9.14 4.63
CA GLN A 206 6.54 -9.68 3.54
C GLN A 206 7.75 -8.80 3.20
N ALA A 207 7.59 -7.48 3.21
CA ALA A 207 8.66 -6.57 2.81
C ALA A 207 9.75 -6.38 3.88
N GLY A 208 9.52 -6.83 5.11
CA GLY A 208 10.46 -6.65 6.21
C GLY A 208 10.83 -5.19 6.47
N LEU A 209 10.01 -4.25 6.00
CA LEU A 209 10.23 -2.80 6.08
C LEU A 209 9.34 -2.20 7.19
N PRO A 210 9.65 -2.46 8.48
CA PRO A 210 8.91 -1.80 9.54
C PRO A 210 9.14 -0.29 9.43
N PRO A 211 8.10 0.54 9.53
CA PRO A 211 8.26 1.97 9.60
C PRO A 211 9.21 2.32 10.75
N LYS A 212 10.03 3.33 10.55
CA LYS A 212 11.04 3.82 11.49
C LYS A 212 10.54 4.00 12.94
N ASN A 213 9.24 4.15 13.10
CA ASN A 213 8.53 4.39 14.37
C ASN A 213 7.49 3.31 14.71
N SER A 214 7.45 2.18 14.01
CA SER A 214 6.56 1.10 14.39
C SER A 214 7.05 0.47 15.69
N GLY A 215 6.42 0.84 16.78
CA GLY A 215 6.68 0.19 18.08
C GLY A 215 6.18 -1.26 18.13
N GLY A 216 6.33 -2.01 17.02
CA GLY A 216 5.84 -3.36 16.87
C GLY A 216 4.41 -3.45 16.31
N PRO A 217 4.02 -4.60 15.77
CA PRO A 217 2.77 -4.81 15.03
C PRO A 217 1.48 -4.74 15.86
N ILE A 218 1.54 -4.70 17.16
CA ILE A 218 0.42 -5.11 18.04
C ILE A 218 -0.40 -3.94 18.62
N ASN A 219 -0.07 -2.68 18.34
CA ASN A 219 -0.74 -1.55 19.00
C ASN A 219 -1.53 -0.66 18.04
N GLY A 220 -2.58 -1.22 17.46
CA GLY A 220 -3.56 -0.43 16.72
C GLY A 220 -4.29 0.56 17.64
N ARG A 221 -4.65 1.73 17.11
CA ARG A 221 -5.44 2.77 17.79
C ARG A 221 -6.51 3.31 16.87
N ILE A 222 -7.62 3.71 17.45
CA ILE A 222 -8.58 4.59 16.80
C ILE A 222 -8.30 5.99 17.31
N VAL A 223 -7.96 6.93 16.41
CA VAL A 223 -7.66 8.31 16.77
C VAL A 223 -8.65 9.23 16.08
N THR A 224 -9.32 10.05 16.87
CA THR A 224 -10.31 11.02 16.40
C THR A 224 -9.82 12.44 16.68
N PHE A 225 -9.85 13.28 15.65
CA PHE A 225 -9.49 14.69 15.72
C PHE A 225 -10.74 15.56 15.64
N ALA A 226 -10.71 16.64 16.39
CA ALA A 226 -11.63 17.76 16.26
C ALA A 226 -10.80 19.05 16.19
N LEU A 227 -11.35 20.12 15.61
CA LEU A 227 -10.62 21.36 15.35
C LEU A 227 -10.00 21.97 16.62
N ASP A 228 -10.67 21.83 17.75
CA ASP A 228 -10.28 22.34 19.07
C ASP A 228 -9.88 21.22 20.06
N GLY A 229 -9.54 20.03 19.55
CA GLY A 229 -9.12 18.88 20.35
C GLY A 229 -7.72 19.08 20.94
N ASP A 230 -7.56 18.86 22.24
CA ASP A 230 -6.34 19.08 23.02
C ASP A 230 -5.77 17.82 23.70
N LEU A 231 -6.45 16.67 23.56
CA LEU A 231 -6.01 15.41 24.16
C LEU A 231 -4.64 14.98 23.64
N LYS A 232 -3.77 14.58 24.56
CA LYS A 232 -2.48 13.97 24.23
C LYS A 232 -2.65 12.48 24.01
N LEU A 233 -1.99 11.97 22.98
CA LEU A 233 -1.92 10.52 22.78
C LEU A 233 -1.24 9.86 23.97
N PRO A 234 -1.83 8.81 24.56
CA PRO A 234 -1.19 8.07 25.65
C PRO A 234 0.10 7.43 25.14
N GLU A 235 1.09 7.32 26.02
CA GLU A 235 2.29 6.55 25.73
C GLU A 235 1.95 5.09 25.44
N ARG A 236 2.77 4.46 24.60
CA ARG A 236 2.61 3.04 24.30
C ARG A 236 3.25 2.20 25.37
N PRO A 237 2.61 1.11 25.81
CA PRO A 237 3.30 0.09 26.56
C PRO A 237 4.44 -0.48 25.69
N ARG A 238 5.66 -0.47 26.20
CA ARG A 238 6.85 -0.96 25.48
C ARG A 238 6.96 -2.48 25.46
N ASN A 239 6.34 -3.13 26.43
CA ASN A 239 6.35 -4.59 26.56
C ASN A 239 4.91 -5.09 26.63
N ILE A 240 4.50 -5.83 25.61
CA ILE A 240 3.28 -6.62 25.65
C ILE A 240 3.72 -8.05 25.90
N GLU A 241 3.36 -8.57 27.06
CA GLU A 241 3.56 -9.99 27.35
C GLU A 241 2.66 -10.80 26.42
N MET A 242 3.27 -11.64 25.58
CA MET A 242 2.49 -12.51 24.69
C MET A 242 1.69 -13.51 25.55
N PRO A 243 0.38 -13.62 25.32
CA PRO A 243 -0.42 -14.57 26.06
C PRO A 243 0.11 -15.99 25.81
N LYS A 244 0.23 -16.75 26.89
CA LYS A 244 0.57 -18.17 26.77
C LYS A 244 -0.58 -18.93 26.11
N PRO A 245 -0.31 -19.95 25.28
CA PRO A 245 -1.37 -20.82 24.77
C PRO A 245 -2.18 -21.39 25.92
N PRO A 246 -3.50 -21.46 25.84
CA PRO A 246 -4.33 -21.90 26.94
C PRO A 246 -4.09 -23.37 27.32
N THR A 247 -3.75 -24.22 26.37
CA THR A 247 -3.46 -25.64 26.59
C THR A 247 -2.47 -26.13 25.55
N PRO A 248 -1.30 -26.65 25.93
CA PRO A 248 -0.40 -27.30 24.98
C PRO A 248 -1.09 -28.52 24.35
N ILE A 249 -0.98 -28.66 23.03
CA ILE A 249 -1.42 -29.86 22.33
C ILE A 249 -0.23 -30.81 22.30
N GLU A 250 -0.36 -32.00 22.86
CA GLU A 250 0.70 -33.02 22.92
C GLU A 250 0.54 -34.07 21.83
N ASP A 251 -0.62 -34.16 21.20
CA ASP A 251 -0.90 -35.12 20.13
C ASP A 251 -0.20 -34.68 18.80
N GLN A 252 0.82 -35.45 18.41
CA GLN A 252 1.64 -35.17 17.23
C GLN A 252 0.84 -35.18 15.94
N ALA A 253 -0.21 -35.96 15.82
CA ALA A 253 -1.07 -35.99 14.64
C ALA A 253 -1.89 -34.69 14.52
N SER A 254 -2.34 -34.12 15.63
CA SER A 254 -3.02 -32.82 15.67
C SER A 254 -2.07 -31.68 15.37
N ILE A 255 -0.81 -31.75 15.84
CA ILE A 255 0.22 -30.76 15.55
C ILE A 255 0.52 -30.74 14.03
N ALA A 256 0.76 -31.92 13.44
CA ALA A 256 1.03 -32.02 12.00
C ALA A 256 -0.14 -31.51 11.14
N ARG A 257 -1.38 -31.86 11.49
CA ARG A 257 -2.56 -31.30 10.78
C ARG A 257 -2.66 -29.78 10.96
N GLY A 258 -2.33 -29.27 12.15
CA GLY A 258 -2.31 -27.84 12.43
C GLY A 258 -1.25 -27.11 11.62
N GLU A 259 -0.07 -27.69 11.46
CA GLU A 259 1.01 -27.18 10.63
C GLU A 259 0.59 -27.12 9.16
N ASP A 260 0.04 -28.20 8.61
CA ASP A 260 -0.49 -28.24 7.25
C ASP A 260 -1.54 -27.16 7.02
N LEU A 261 -2.53 -27.04 7.91
CA LEU A 261 -3.59 -26.04 7.81
C LEU A 261 -3.05 -24.62 7.94
N TYR A 262 -2.08 -24.40 8.84
CA TYR A 262 -1.45 -23.10 8.99
C TYR A 262 -0.71 -22.68 7.73
N HIS A 263 0.08 -23.57 7.15
CA HIS A 263 0.82 -23.30 5.91
C HIS A 263 -0.12 -23.09 4.72
N TRP A 264 -1.25 -23.75 4.69
CA TRP A 264 -2.19 -23.62 3.59
C TRP A 264 -3.07 -22.36 3.70
N GLU A 265 -3.61 -22.08 4.88
CA GLU A 265 -4.66 -21.07 5.05
C GLU A 265 -4.15 -19.76 5.69
N CYS A 266 -3.13 -19.85 6.55
CA CYS A 266 -2.84 -18.77 7.48
C CYS A 266 -1.49 -18.08 7.26
N HIS A 267 -0.43 -18.82 6.86
CA HIS A 267 0.95 -18.31 6.83
C HIS A 267 1.14 -17.09 5.92
N MET A 268 0.35 -16.99 4.86
CA MET A 268 0.43 -15.86 3.92
C MET A 268 0.17 -14.50 4.56
N CYS A 269 -0.66 -14.48 5.61
CA CYS A 269 -1.02 -13.25 6.32
C CYS A 269 -0.38 -13.18 7.71
N HIS A 270 -0.01 -14.31 8.29
CA HIS A 270 0.46 -14.41 9.67
C HIS A 270 1.95 -14.79 9.79
N GLY A 271 2.64 -15.01 8.69
CA GLY A 271 4.09 -15.20 8.61
C GLY A 271 4.58 -16.56 9.05
#